data_faaddc824cd05ce5a2d9e1f1d56969da
#
_entry.id   faaddc824cd05ce5a2d9e1f1d56969da
#
_cell.length_a   1.000
_cell.length_b   1.000
_cell.length_c   1.000
_cell.angle_alpha   90.00
_cell.angle_beta   90.00
_cell.angle_gamma   90.00
#
_symmetry.space_group_name_H-M   'P 1'
#
loop_
_entity.id
_entity.type
_entity.pdbx_description
1 polymer ?
#
loop_
_entity_poly.entity_id
_entity_poly.type
_entity_poly.pdbx_seq_one_letter_code
_entity_poly.pdbx_strand_id
1 'polypeptide(L)'
;MNQVFLSLQKTFEMKIYNNILETIGNTPLVRINKLTKDIEATVLAKVETTNPGNSVKDRMAVKMVEDAEKAGLLKPGGTIIEGTSGNTGMGLALVAIIKGYKLICVLSDKQSKEKMDILRAVGAEVVVCPTNVEPDDPRSYYSVSKRLAEETPNSWYVNQYDNLSNRLAHYEQTGPEIWEQTDGKITHFVVGVGTGGTVSGIGKYLKEKNPDIKILGIDTYGSVFKKYHETGIFDENEIYPYITEGIGEDILPKNVDFDVIDHFEKVTDKDAAIYTRKLALEEGIFVGNSAGSAIKGLLQMKDMFKKGDVVVVLFHDHGSRYVGKMFNDDWMRDRGFLEEGHQTADDLLAVHKDNALVTIGVEELVSHAVAKMRDYKISQIPVTKDGVFVGMIDETALINQIVDNDHLKDEPIGKIMGPKLPVVKPSATIKELSKLINKDVPAVLVDLGDNKYHIVTRHDVISAMS
;
A
#
# COMPACT_ATOMS: atom_id res chain seq x y z
N MET A 1 50.23 -13.49 -35.71
CA MET A 1 49.35 -12.38 -35.29
C MET A 1 48.03 -12.45 -36.05
N ASN A 2 47.27 -13.57 -35.96
CA ASN A 2 45.99 -13.79 -36.64
C ASN A 2 45.20 -14.94 -35.99
N GLN A 3 44.92 -14.82 -34.68
CA GLN A 3 44.08 -15.82 -33.98
C GLN A 3 43.25 -15.25 -32.76
N VAL A 4 42.90 -13.97 -32.75
CA VAL A 4 42.17 -13.34 -31.63
C VAL A 4 40.82 -12.71 -32.06
N PHE A 5 40.38 -12.84 -33.31
CA PHE A 5 39.15 -12.17 -33.79
C PHE A 5 37.99 -13.10 -34.16
N LEU A 6 37.90 -14.29 -33.55
CA LEU A 6 36.81 -15.25 -33.82
C LEU A 6 36.05 -15.66 -32.55
N SER A 7 35.49 -14.68 -31.82
CA SER A 7 34.48 -15.04 -30.81
C SER A 7 33.72 -13.81 -30.31
N LEU A 8 32.82 -13.25 -31.07
CA LEU A 8 31.75 -12.34 -30.61
C LEU A 8 30.74 -12.02 -31.74
N GLN A 9 30.41 -12.99 -32.58
CA GLN A 9 29.11 -12.94 -33.26
C GLN A 9 28.11 -13.70 -32.40
N LYS A 10 27.64 -13.07 -31.28
CA LYS A 10 26.31 -13.40 -30.75
C LYS A 10 25.34 -12.97 -31.85
N THR A 11 24.88 -13.92 -32.65
CA THR A 11 23.68 -13.74 -33.46
C THR A 11 22.59 -13.30 -32.50
N PHE A 12 22.20 -12.03 -32.57
CA PHE A 12 21.01 -11.51 -31.87
C PHE A 12 19.81 -12.15 -32.54
N GLU A 13 19.41 -13.31 -32.04
CA GLU A 13 18.11 -13.90 -32.38
C GLU A 13 17.02 -13.02 -31.76
N MET A 14 16.11 -12.50 -32.57
CA MET A 14 14.99 -11.68 -32.07
C MET A 14 14.15 -12.54 -31.14
N LYS A 15 14.05 -12.16 -29.87
CA LYS A 15 13.18 -12.82 -28.87
C LYS A 15 11.78 -12.24 -28.98
N ILE A 16 10.94 -12.85 -29.83
CA ILE A 16 9.55 -12.45 -30.04
C ILE A 16 8.65 -13.49 -29.35
N TYR A 17 7.73 -13.01 -28.53
CA TYR A 17 6.72 -13.83 -27.89
C TYR A 17 5.44 -13.87 -28.74
N ASN A 18 4.79 -15.03 -28.87
CA ASN A 18 3.56 -15.20 -29.65
C ASN A 18 2.33 -14.62 -28.94
N ASN A 19 2.33 -14.61 -27.61
CA ASN A 19 1.28 -14.04 -26.78
C ASN A 19 1.82 -13.64 -25.40
N ILE A 20 1.02 -12.94 -24.63
CA ILE A 20 1.41 -12.38 -23.34
C ILE A 20 1.73 -13.45 -22.27
N LEU A 21 1.17 -14.66 -22.37
CA LEU A 21 1.42 -15.73 -21.38
C LEU A 21 2.87 -16.21 -21.41
N GLU A 22 3.55 -16.13 -22.56
CA GLU A 22 4.96 -16.51 -22.70
C GLU A 22 5.92 -15.55 -21.95
N THR A 23 5.44 -14.40 -21.50
CA THR A 23 6.22 -13.42 -20.72
C THR A 23 6.13 -13.68 -19.21
N ILE A 24 5.32 -14.65 -18.77
CA ILE A 24 5.17 -14.99 -17.36
C ILE A 24 6.46 -15.67 -16.87
N GLY A 25 6.90 -15.27 -15.68
CA GLY A 25 8.12 -15.79 -15.07
C GLY A 25 9.36 -14.96 -15.39
N ASN A 26 10.53 -15.52 -15.10
CA ASN A 26 11.83 -14.83 -15.18
C ASN A 26 11.83 -13.47 -14.48
N THR A 27 11.10 -13.37 -13.39
CA THR A 27 10.96 -12.14 -12.61
C THR A 27 12.28 -11.80 -11.89
N PRO A 28 12.60 -10.51 -11.71
CA PRO A 28 13.91 -10.12 -11.19
C PRO A 28 14.08 -10.41 -9.68
N LEU A 29 15.35 -10.61 -9.28
CA LEU A 29 15.79 -10.43 -7.90
C LEU A 29 16.36 -9.02 -7.73
N VAL A 30 15.88 -8.29 -6.72
CA VAL A 30 16.32 -6.92 -6.42
C VAL A 30 16.84 -6.86 -4.99
N ARG A 31 18.04 -6.29 -4.77
CA ARG A 31 18.57 -6.11 -3.42
C ARG A 31 17.77 -5.07 -2.65
N ILE A 32 17.41 -5.39 -1.42
CA ILE A 32 16.83 -4.45 -0.46
C ILE A 32 17.97 -3.81 0.32
N ASN A 33 18.05 -2.49 0.35
CA ASN A 33 19.21 -1.78 0.88
C ASN A 33 18.91 -0.97 2.14
N LYS A 34 17.85 -0.15 2.11
CA LYS A 34 17.57 0.80 3.19
C LYS A 34 16.83 0.14 4.35
N LEU A 35 15.80 -0.66 4.05
CA LEU A 35 14.99 -1.32 5.08
C LEU A 35 15.76 -2.43 5.81
N THR A 36 16.77 -3.00 5.16
CA THR A 36 17.56 -4.12 5.71
C THR A 36 19.00 -3.74 6.10
N LYS A 37 19.28 -2.45 6.23
CA LYS A 37 20.63 -1.93 6.54
C LYS A 37 21.24 -2.48 7.83
N ASP A 38 20.41 -2.89 8.77
CA ASP A 38 20.83 -3.43 10.07
C ASP A 38 20.86 -4.98 10.06
N ILE A 39 20.77 -5.62 8.89
CA ILE A 39 20.89 -7.06 8.68
C ILE A 39 22.20 -7.34 7.97
N GLU A 40 23.06 -8.17 8.54
CA GLU A 40 24.37 -8.51 7.94
C GLU A 40 24.25 -9.43 6.70
N ALA A 41 23.13 -10.13 6.55
CA ALA A 41 22.86 -10.99 5.40
C ALA A 41 22.58 -10.19 4.12
N THR A 42 22.73 -10.82 2.96
CA THR A 42 22.26 -10.28 1.69
C THR A 42 20.76 -10.54 1.55
N VAL A 43 19.94 -9.50 1.54
CA VAL A 43 18.48 -9.60 1.37
C VAL A 43 18.09 -9.22 -0.05
N LEU A 44 17.38 -10.12 -0.72
CA LEU A 44 16.95 -10.00 -2.12
C LEU A 44 15.42 -10.16 -2.20
N ALA A 45 14.75 -9.27 -2.90
CA ALA A 45 13.32 -9.39 -3.21
C ALA A 45 13.11 -10.09 -4.55
N LYS A 46 12.34 -11.18 -4.58
CA LYS A 46 11.78 -11.76 -5.80
C LYS A 46 10.52 -10.99 -6.18
N VAL A 47 10.62 -10.14 -7.20
CA VAL A 47 9.59 -9.14 -7.53
C VAL A 47 8.62 -9.71 -8.57
N GLU A 48 7.54 -10.33 -8.10
CA GLU A 48 6.53 -10.99 -8.94
C GLU A 48 5.56 -10.01 -9.62
N THR A 49 5.66 -8.72 -9.33
CA THR A 49 4.84 -7.67 -9.95
C THR A 49 5.13 -7.48 -11.44
N THR A 50 6.25 -7.97 -11.92
CA THR A 50 6.67 -7.89 -13.33
C THR A 50 6.00 -8.90 -14.24
N ASN A 51 5.26 -9.86 -13.70
CA ASN A 51 4.38 -10.70 -14.51
C ASN A 51 3.29 -9.85 -15.17
N PRO A 52 2.78 -10.23 -16.35
CA PRO A 52 1.83 -9.42 -17.14
C PRO A 52 0.51 -9.14 -16.41
N GLY A 53 0.03 -10.02 -15.55
CA GLY A 53 -1.11 -9.82 -14.66
C GLY A 53 -0.73 -9.15 -13.33
N ASN A 54 0.52 -8.68 -13.20
CA ASN A 54 1.08 -7.98 -12.05
C ASN A 54 1.06 -8.76 -10.73
N SER A 55 1.15 -10.09 -10.78
CA SER A 55 1.28 -10.89 -9.56
C SER A 55 1.88 -12.27 -9.79
N VAL A 56 2.29 -12.91 -8.69
CA VAL A 56 2.75 -14.30 -8.65
C VAL A 56 1.69 -15.30 -9.15
N LYS A 57 0.41 -14.91 -9.12
CA LYS A 57 -0.71 -15.79 -9.47
C LYS A 57 -0.81 -16.11 -10.97
N ASP A 58 -0.16 -15.31 -11.82
CA ASP A 58 -0.12 -15.57 -13.26
C ASP A 58 0.48 -16.96 -13.56
N ARG A 59 1.53 -17.33 -12.81
CA ARG A 59 2.23 -18.62 -12.96
C ARG A 59 1.31 -19.81 -12.74
N MET A 60 0.60 -19.83 -11.61
CA MET A 60 -0.28 -20.94 -11.29
C MET A 60 -1.54 -20.96 -12.16
N ALA A 61 -2.04 -19.80 -12.61
CA ALA A 61 -3.21 -19.73 -13.48
C ALA A 61 -2.97 -20.47 -14.79
N VAL A 62 -1.83 -20.26 -15.44
CA VAL A 62 -1.45 -21.01 -16.66
C VAL A 62 -1.39 -22.50 -16.38
N LYS A 63 -0.66 -22.90 -15.34
CA LYS A 63 -0.45 -24.33 -15.02
C LYS A 63 -1.76 -25.04 -14.69
N MET A 64 -2.62 -24.45 -13.87
CA MET A 64 -3.91 -25.05 -13.50
C MET A 64 -4.81 -25.24 -14.70
N VAL A 65 -4.88 -24.24 -15.62
CA VAL A 65 -5.69 -24.36 -16.85
C VAL A 65 -5.12 -25.42 -17.78
N GLU A 66 -3.81 -25.44 -18.02
CA GLU A 66 -3.18 -26.43 -18.87
C GLU A 66 -3.35 -27.85 -18.35
N ASP A 67 -3.24 -28.08 -17.07
CA ASP A 67 -3.44 -29.39 -16.47
C ASP A 67 -4.92 -29.81 -16.54
N ALA A 68 -5.87 -28.87 -16.37
CA ALA A 68 -7.29 -29.13 -16.54
C ALA A 68 -7.65 -29.47 -18.00
N GLU A 69 -7.05 -28.80 -18.98
CA GLU A 69 -7.17 -29.16 -20.41
C GLU A 69 -6.67 -30.57 -20.69
N LYS A 70 -5.47 -30.91 -20.22
CA LYS A 70 -4.85 -32.22 -20.35
C LYS A 70 -5.69 -33.32 -19.70
N ALA A 71 -6.31 -33.03 -18.56
CA ALA A 71 -7.18 -33.94 -17.84
C ALA A 71 -8.60 -34.02 -18.43
N GLY A 72 -8.95 -33.22 -19.44
CA GLY A 72 -10.30 -33.16 -20.04
C GLY A 72 -11.36 -32.51 -19.13
N LEU A 73 -10.96 -31.86 -18.05
CA LEU A 73 -11.85 -31.16 -17.12
C LEU A 73 -12.35 -29.85 -17.70
N LEU A 74 -11.51 -29.16 -18.46
CA LEU A 74 -11.86 -27.92 -19.17
C LEU A 74 -11.84 -28.16 -20.67
N LYS A 75 -12.98 -27.95 -21.34
CA LYS A 75 -13.15 -28.17 -22.77
C LYS A 75 -13.14 -26.83 -23.53
N PRO A 76 -12.77 -26.81 -24.82
CA PRO A 76 -12.79 -25.61 -25.64
C PRO A 76 -14.09 -24.82 -25.54
N GLY A 77 -13.99 -23.48 -25.39
CA GLY A 77 -15.14 -22.58 -25.24
C GLY A 77 -15.85 -22.68 -23.87
N GLY A 78 -15.28 -23.42 -22.93
CA GLY A 78 -15.83 -23.60 -21.59
C GLY A 78 -15.75 -22.33 -20.74
N THR A 79 -16.32 -22.41 -19.53
CA THR A 79 -16.31 -21.34 -18.53
C THR A 79 -15.44 -21.72 -17.36
N ILE A 80 -14.44 -20.89 -17.07
CA ILE A 80 -13.59 -20.99 -15.88
C ILE A 80 -14.28 -20.25 -14.74
N ILE A 81 -14.41 -20.88 -13.57
CA ILE A 81 -15.04 -20.28 -12.39
C ILE A 81 -14.09 -20.38 -11.21
N GLU A 82 -13.87 -19.26 -10.50
CA GLU A 82 -12.98 -19.23 -9.35
C GLU A 82 -13.43 -18.25 -8.27
N GLY A 83 -13.38 -18.71 -7.01
CA GLY A 83 -13.42 -17.86 -5.82
C GLY A 83 -12.04 -17.23 -5.56
N THR A 84 -11.90 -15.91 -5.67
CA THR A 84 -10.59 -15.29 -5.67
C THR A 84 -10.55 -13.96 -4.92
N SER A 85 -9.38 -13.61 -4.40
CA SER A 85 -9.07 -12.26 -3.90
C SER A 85 -8.70 -11.26 -5.00
N GLY A 86 -8.79 -11.64 -6.29
CA GLY A 86 -8.54 -10.79 -7.46
C GLY A 86 -7.29 -11.13 -8.27
N ASN A 87 -6.17 -11.47 -7.63
CA ASN A 87 -4.92 -11.77 -8.34
C ASN A 87 -5.01 -13.04 -9.18
N THR A 88 -5.57 -14.10 -8.63
CA THR A 88 -5.82 -15.35 -9.38
C THR A 88 -6.80 -15.12 -10.54
N GLY A 89 -7.86 -14.35 -10.29
CA GLY A 89 -8.79 -13.93 -11.33
C GLY A 89 -8.11 -13.23 -12.49
N MET A 90 -7.14 -12.34 -12.21
CA MET A 90 -6.38 -11.66 -13.27
C MET A 90 -5.52 -12.62 -14.07
N GLY A 91 -4.79 -13.53 -13.42
CA GLY A 91 -4.02 -14.57 -14.13
C GLY A 91 -4.92 -15.47 -14.99
N LEU A 92 -6.06 -15.91 -14.44
CA LEU A 92 -7.06 -16.70 -15.19
C LEU A 92 -7.67 -15.92 -16.36
N ALA A 93 -7.87 -14.59 -16.20
CA ALA A 93 -8.39 -13.75 -17.27
C ALA A 93 -7.44 -13.70 -18.47
N LEU A 94 -6.13 -13.54 -18.24
CA LEU A 94 -5.14 -13.57 -19.31
C LEU A 94 -5.19 -14.91 -20.07
N VAL A 95 -5.25 -16.02 -19.34
CA VAL A 95 -5.35 -17.36 -19.94
C VAL A 95 -6.66 -17.52 -20.70
N ALA A 96 -7.78 -17.09 -20.11
CA ALA A 96 -9.10 -17.20 -20.73
C ALA A 96 -9.18 -16.43 -22.05
N ILE A 97 -8.65 -15.20 -22.09
CA ILE A 97 -8.61 -14.38 -23.32
C ILE A 97 -7.80 -15.06 -24.40
N ILE A 98 -6.59 -15.54 -24.10
CA ILE A 98 -5.68 -16.14 -25.09
C ILE A 98 -6.20 -17.49 -25.59
N LYS A 99 -6.83 -18.28 -24.73
CA LYS A 99 -7.30 -19.64 -25.08
C LYS A 99 -8.79 -19.70 -25.45
N GLY A 100 -9.53 -18.58 -25.41
CA GLY A 100 -10.93 -18.50 -25.83
C GLY A 100 -11.93 -19.09 -24.83
N TYR A 101 -11.66 -18.96 -23.53
CA TYR A 101 -12.56 -19.32 -22.43
C TYR A 101 -13.37 -18.14 -21.93
N LYS A 102 -14.50 -18.38 -21.28
CA LYS A 102 -15.20 -17.43 -20.44
C LYS A 102 -14.65 -17.50 -19.02
N LEU A 103 -14.78 -16.42 -18.25
CA LEU A 103 -14.32 -16.36 -16.87
C LEU A 103 -15.37 -15.73 -15.96
N ILE A 104 -15.70 -16.39 -14.87
CA ILE A 104 -16.50 -15.87 -13.76
C ILE A 104 -15.61 -15.84 -12.51
N CYS A 105 -15.40 -14.67 -11.95
CA CYS A 105 -14.68 -14.45 -10.70
C CYS A 105 -15.67 -14.14 -9.56
N VAL A 106 -15.63 -14.93 -8.51
CA VAL A 106 -16.44 -14.71 -7.30
C VAL A 106 -15.53 -14.11 -6.23
N LEU A 107 -15.83 -12.90 -5.76
CA LEU A 107 -15.02 -12.15 -4.80
C LEU A 107 -15.81 -11.84 -3.54
N SER A 108 -15.12 -11.73 -2.40
CA SER A 108 -15.72 -11.12 -1.21
C SER A 108 -15.69 -9.60 -1.30
N ASP A 109 -16.65 -8.94 -0.63
CA ASP A 109 -16.81 -7.48 -0.60
C ASP A 109 -15.67 -6.74 0.13
N LYS A 110 -14.81 -7.45 0.88
CA LYS A 110 -13.61 -6.87 1.51
C LYS A 110 -12.51 -6.51 0.48
N GLN A 111 -12.57 -7.07 -0.72
CA GLN A 111 -11.55 -6.81 -1.74
C GLN A 111 -11.57 -5.37 -2.22
N SER A 112 -10.43 -4.86 -2.66
CA SER A 112 -10.35 -3.49 -3.17
C SER A 112 -11.21 -3.31 -4.43
N LYS A 113 -11.80 -2.11 -4.58
CA LYS A 113 -12.59 -1.76 -5.77
C LYS A 113 -11.76 -1.89 -7.04
N GLU A 114 -10.48 -1.51 -6.98
CA GLU A 114 -9.53 -1.59 -8.08
C GLU A 114 -9.40 -3.02 -8.62
N LYS A 115 -9.35 -4.03 -7.74
CA LYS A 115 -9.29 -5.45 -8.14
C LYS A 115 -10.53 -5.88 -8.92
N MET A 116 -11.71 -5.45 -8.46
CA MET A 116 -12.97 -5.77 -9.15
C MET A 116 -13.06 -5.07 -10.52
N ASP A 117 -12.68 -3.81 -10.58
CA ASP A 117 -12.74 -3.02 -11.81
C ASP A 117 -11.73 -3.52 -12.86
N ILE A 118 -10.53 -3.91 -12.45
CA ILE A 118 -9.53 -4.54 -13.33
C ILE A 118 -10.07 -5.84 -13.95
N LEU A 119 -10.70 -6.71 -13.17
CA LEU A 119 -11.28 -7.95 -13.67
C LEU A 119 -12.39 -7.70 -14.70
N ARG A 120 -13.27 -6.74 -14.43
CA ARG A 120 -14.31 -6.34 -15.40
C ARG A 120 -13.70 -5.75 -16.67
N ALA A 121 -12.64 -4.94 -16.54
CA ALA A 121 -11.96 -4.32 -17.69
C ALA A 121 -11.31 -5.35 -18.63
N VAL A 122 -10.89 -6.51 -18.11
CA VAL A 122 -10.37 -7.63 -18.90
C VAL A 122 -11.44 -8.67 -19.25
N GLY A 123 -12.72 -8.34 -19.14
CA GLY A 123 -13.85 -9.14 -19.64
C GLY A 123 -14.31 -10.26 -18.72
N ALA A 124 -13.85 -10.33 -17.47
CA ALA A 124 -14.38 -11.30 -16.52
C ALA A 124 -15.75 -10.86 -15.99
N GLU A 125 -16.67 -11.80 -15.84
CA GLU A 125 -17.86 -11.62 -15.03
C GLU A 125 -17.46 -11.63 -13.54
N VAL A 126 -17.92 -10.63 -12.77
CA VAL A 126 -17.57 -10.46 -11.36
C VAL A 126 -18.81 -10.56 -10.50
N VAL A 127 -18.85 -11.59 -9.66
CA VAL A 127 -19.89 -11.83 -8.65
C VAL A 127 -19.31 -11.44 -7.27
N VAL A 128 -20.03 -10.61 -6.51
CA VAL A 128 -19.57 -10.14 -5.18
C VAL A 128 -20.40 -10.78 -4.09
N CYS A 129 -19.73 -11.36 -3.10
CA CYS A 129 -20.32 -12.08 -1.97
C CYS A 129 -19.97 -11.38 -0.66
N PRO A 130 -20.80 -11.51 0.42
CA PRO A 130 -20.49 -10.97 1.73
C PRO A 130 -19.26 -11.66 2.34
N THR A 131 -18.44 -10.87 3.07
CA THR A 131 -17.29 -11.39 3.82
C THR A 131 -17.68 -11.97 5.19
N ASN A 132 -18.69 -11.35 5.84
CA ASN A 132 -19.06 -11.69 7.21
C ASN A 132 -20.03 -12.89 7.25
N VAL A 133 -19.62 -14.02 6.68
CA VAL A 133 -20.34 -15.29 6.66
C VAL A 133 -19.36 -16.44 6.78
N GLU A 134 -19.81 -17.55 7.38
CA GLU A 134 -18.98 -18.76 7.49
C GLU A 134 -18.66 -19.35 6.11
N PRO A 135 -17.55 -20.08 5.94
CA PRO A 135 -17.16 -20.66 4.66
C PRO A 135 -18.21 -21.58 3.99
N ASP A 136 -18.99 -22.29 4.79
CA ASP A 136 -20.08 -23.19 4.37
C ASP A 136 -21.43 -22.49 4.16
N ASP A 137 -21.56 -21.20 4.52
CA ASP A 137 -22.77 -20.41 4.25
C ASP A 137 -23.02 -20.38 2.72
N PRO A 138 -24.28 -20.61 2.26
CA PRO A 138 -24.64 -20.56 0.84
C PRO A 138 -24.29 -19.27 0.12
N ARG A 139 -24.09 -18.17 0.86
CA ARG A 139 -23.72 -16.85 0.34
C ARG A 139 -22.21 -16.63 0.29
N SER A 140 -21.42 -17.50 0.91
CA SER A 140 -19.97 -17.38 0.91
C SER A 140 -19.43 -17.47 -0.53
N TYR A 141 -18.32 -16.81 -0.80
CA TYR A 141 -17.72 -16.85 -2.14
C TYR A 141 -17.25 -18.28 -2.50
N TYR A 142 -16.93 -19.12 -1.52
CA TYR A 142 -16.63 -20.55 -1.72
C TYR A 142 -17.85 -21.33 -2.22
N SER A 143 -18.98 -21.22 -1.48
CA SER A 143 -20.23 -21.92 -1.80
C SER A 143 -20.85 -21.42 -3.11
N VAL A 144 -20.78 -20.10 -3.36
CA VAL A 144 -21.29 -19.50 -4.61
C VAL A 144 -20.46 -19.98 -5.81
N SER A 145 -19.11 -20.00 -5.69
CA SER A 145 -18.24 -20.47 -6.77
C SER A 145 -18.53 -21.92 -7.17
N LYS A 146 -18.70 -22.79 -6.17
CA LYS A 146 -19.00 -24.19 -6.37
C LYS A 146 -20.37 -24.37 -7.04
N ARG A 147 -21.40 -23.69 -6.53
CA ARG A 147 -22.76 -23.73 -7.10
C ARG A 147 -22.78 -23.23 -8.55
N LEU A 148 -22.13 -22.12 -8.84
CA LEU A 148 -22.04 -21.60 -10.21
C LEU A 148 -21.38 -22.60 -11.17
N ALA A 149 -20.37 -23.35 -10.70
CA ALA A 149 -19.75 -24.39 -11.50
C ALA A 149 -20.68 -25.57 -11.73
N GLU A 150 -21.54 -25.91 -10.78
CA GLU A 150 -22.55 -27.01 -10.95
C GLU A 150 -23.69 -26.60 -11.89
N GLU A 151 -24.09 -25.30 -11.85
CA GLU A 151 -25.21 -24.77 -12.63
C GLU A 151 -24.83 -24.30 -14.04
N THR A 152 -23.55 -23.98 -14.28
CA THR A 152 -23.08 -23.47 -15.58
C THR A 152 -22.66 -24.63 -16.50
N PRO A 153 -23.31 -24.83 -17.67
CA PRO A 153 -22.89 -25.86 -18.61
C PRO A 153 -21.47 -25.65 -19.13
N ASN A 154 -20.72 -26.74 -19.31
CA ASN A 154 -19.33 -26.72 -19.79
C ASN A 154 -18.44 -25.79 -18.97
N SER A 155 -18.53 -25.83 -17.64
CA SER A 155 -17.71 -25.08 -16.73
C SER A 155 -16.71 -25.95 -15.97
N TRP A 156 -15.69 -25.27 -15.41
CA TRP A 156 -14.69 -25.88 -14.56
C TRP A 156 -14.39 -24.97 -13.37
N TYR A 157 -14.54 -25.52 -12.15
CA TYR A 157 -14.15 -24.87 -10.92
C TYR A 157 -12.65 -25.08 -10.67
N VAL A 158 -11.89 -23.99 -10.61
CA VAL A 158 -10.43 -24.01 -10.49
C VAL A 158 -9.98 -24.54 -9.13
N ASN A 159 -10.63 -24.07 -8.06
CA ASN A 159 -10.33 -24.40 -6.66
C ASN A 159 -8.85 -24.22 -6.32
N GLN A 160 -8.36 -22.98 -6.38
CA GLN A 160 -6.95 -22.66 -6.15
C GLN A 160 -6.40 -23.14 -4.80
N TYR A 161 -7.25 -23.35 -3.81
CA TYR A 161 -6.87 -23.81 -2.48
C TYR A 161 -6.46 -25.29 -2.45
N ASP A 162 -7.16 -26.14 -3.20
CA ASP A 162 -6.95 -27.59 -3.17
C ASP A 162 -6.38 -28.18 -4.47
N ASN A 163 -6.35 -27.39 -5.54
CA ASN A 163 -5.78 -27.80 -6.82
C ASN A 163 -4.24 -27.80 -6.74
N LEU A 164 -3.65 -28.99 -6.71
CA LEU A 164 -2.22 -29.18 -6.53
C LEU A 164 -1.37 -28.65 -7.71
N SER A 165 -1.96 -28.39 -8.87
CA SER A 165 -1.27 -27.70 -9.97
C SER A 165 -0.83 -26.29 -9.58
N ASN A 166 -1.48 -25.67 -8.56
CA ASN A 166 -1.05 -24.40 -7.99
C ASN A 166 0.39 -24.51 -7.43
N ARG A 167 0.65 -25.43 -6.51
CA ARG A 167 2.01 -25.59 -5.96
C ARG A 167 2.99 -26.16 -6.98
N LEU A 168 2.51 -26.99 -7.92
CA LEU A 168 3.35 -27.56 -8.96
C LEU A 168 3.93 -26.46 -9.89
N ALA A 169 3.16 -25.43 -10.21
CA ALA A 169 3.65 -24.28 -10.98
C ALA A 169 4.88 -23.62 -10.32
N HIS A 170 4.88 -23.50 -9.01
CA HIS A 170 5.99 -22.89 -8.28
C HIS A 170 7.18 -23.86 -8.10
N TYR A 171 6.91 -25.15 -7.98
CA TYR A 171 7.95 -26.17 -7.97
C TYR A 171 8.68 -26.25 -9.32
N GLU A 172 7.95 -26.20 -10.43
CA GLU A 172 8.52 -26.34 -11.78
C GLU A 172 9.15 -25.05 -12.31
N GLN A 173 8.75 -23.87 -11.82
CA GLN A 173 9.19 -22.59 -12.38
C GLN A 173 9.86 -21.67 -11.31
N THR A 174 9.13 -21.24 -10.29
CA THR A 174 9.62 -20.19 -9.38
C THR A 174 10.79 -20.66 -8.52
N GLY A 175 10.73 -21.90 -8.04
CA GLY A 175 11.84 -22.51 -7.28
C GLY A 175 13.13 -22.59 -8.09
N PRO A 176 13.13 -23.19 -9.32
CA PRO A 176 14.28 -23.17 -10.23
C PRO A 176 14.84 -21.78 -10.50
N GLU A 177 13.97 -20.80 -10.82
CA GLU A 177 14.41 -19.41 -11.07
C GLU A 177 15.17 -18.84 -9.88
N ILE A 178 14.64 -18.97 -8.65
CA ILE A 178 15.29 -18.46 -7.44
C ILE A 178 16.64 -19.15 -7.22
N TRP A 179 16.70 -20.48 -7.39
CA TRP A 179 17.92 -21.25 -7.26
C TRP A 179 19.01 -20.80 -8.23
N GLU A 180 18.66 -20.66 -9.50
CA GLU A 180 19.57 -20.19 -10.57
C GLU A 180 20.02 -18.75 -10.34
N GLN A 181 19.08 -17.85 -10.05
CA GLN A 181 19.36 -16.42 -9.83
C GLN A 181 20.24 -16.15 -8.62
N THR A 182 20.22 -17.02 -7.62
CA THR A 182 21.11 -16.96 -6.46
C THR A 182 22.39 -17.77 -6.60
N ASP A 183 22.61 -18.39 -7.77
CA ASP A 183 23.74 -19.31 -8.02
C ASP A 183 23.81 -20.42 -6.93
N GLY A 184 22.64 -20.90 -6.52
CA GLY A 184 22.48 -21.92 -5.48
C GLY A 184 22.89 -21.47 -4.06
N LYS A 185 23.13 -20.18 -3.83
CA LYS A 185 23.62 -19.65 -2.55
C LYS A 185 22.50 -19.23 -1.58
N ILE A 186 21.25 -19.37 -1.95
CA ILE A 186 20.12 -19.07 -1.07
C ILE A 186 20.19 -19.90 0.22
N THR A 187 20.01 -19.24 1.36
CA THR A 187 19.99 -19.89 2.68
C THR A 187 18.61 -19.79 3.35
N HIS A 188 17.85 -18.74 3.05
CA HIS A 188 16.53 -18.52 3.63
C HIS A 188 15.56 -18.03 2.56
N PHE A 189 14.34 -18.58 2.57
CA PHE A 189 13.24 -18.11 1.73
C PHE A 189 12.10 -17.61 2.61
N VAL A 190 11.69 -16.35 2.43
CA VAL A 190 10.63 -15.67 3.20
C VAL A 190 9.45 -15.35 2.29
N VAL A 191 8.24 -15.76 2.67
CA VAL A 191 7.07 -15.57 1.81
C VAL A 191 5.77 -15.52 2.61
N GLY A 192 4.85 -14.63 2.24
CA GLY A 192 3.49 -14.61 2.76
C GLY A 192 2.70 -15.84 2.32
N VAL A 193 1.95 -16.44 3.23
CA VAL A 193 1.22 -17.69 2.97
C VAL A 193 -0.28 -17.43 2.93
N GLY A 194 -0.92 -17.69 1.78
CA GLY A 194 -2.36 -17.75 1.58
C GLY A 194 -2.75 -19.17 1.15
N THR A 195 -3.04 -19.40 -0.15
CA THR A 195 -3.36 -20.76 -0.64
C THR A 195 -2.28 -21.81 -0.39
N GLY A 196 -1.06 -21.40 -0.07
CA GLY A 196 0.06 -22.30 0.21
C GLY A 196 0.87 -22.74 -1.00
N GLY A 197 0.37 -22.57 -2.21
CA GLY A 197 1.05 -23.07 -3.42
C GLY A 197 2.47 -22.51 -3.59
N THR A 198 2.65 -21.23 -3.36
CA THR A 198 3.94 -20.53 -3.50
C THR A 198 4.98 -21.06 -2.52
N VAL A 199 4.65 -21.06 -1.22
CA VAL A 199 5.59 -21.51 -0.16
C VAL A 199 5.93 -22.97 -0.30
N SER A 200 4.93 -23.82 -0.55
CA SER A 200 5.09 -25.28 -0.63
C SER A 200 5.83 -25.72 -1.89
N GLY A 201 5.50 -25.14 -3.05
CA GLY A 201 6.17 -25.48 -4.30
C GLY A 201 7.62 -25.05 -4.32
N ILE A 202 7.92 -23.80 -3.95
CA ILE A 202 9.28 -23.29 -3.86
C ILE A 202 10.05 -24.00 -2.74
N GLY A 203 9.46 -24.12 -1.55
CA GLY A 203 10.09 -24.74 -0.38
C GLY A 203 10.51 -26.17 -0.66
N LYS A 204 9.62 -26.98 -1.29
CA LYS A 204 9.95 -28.34 -1.69
C LYS A 204 11.14 -28.39 -2.65
N TYR A 205 11.12 -27.58 -3.72
CA TYR A 205 12.20 -27.52 -4.69
C TYR A 205 13.54 -27.13 -4.05
N LEU A 206 13.54 -26.08 -3.24
CA LEU A 206 14.75 -25.59 -2.59
C LEU A 206 15.32 -26.60 -1.59
N LYS A 207 14.49 -27.26 -0.79
CA LYS A 207 14.93 -28.29 0.17
C LYS A 207 15.44 -29.56 -0.53
N GLU A 208 14.93 -29.91 -1.70
CA GLU A 208 15.49 -30.97 -2.53
C GLU A 208 16.89 -30.63 -3.09
N LYS A 209 17.18 -29.34 -3.32
CA LYS A 209 18.52 -28.88 -3.71
C LYS A 209 19.48 -28.79 -2.53
N ASN A 210 19.00 -28.25 -1.40
CA ASN A 210 19.76 -28.17 -0.17
C ASN A 210 18.79 -28.21 1.04
N PRO A 211 18.76 -29.29 1.82
CA PRO A 211 17.84 -29.45 2.95
C PRO A 211 18.07 -28.46 4.11
N ASP A 212 19.22 -27.78 4.15
CA ASP A 212 19.53 -26.79 5.18
C ASP A 212 18.85 -25.44 4.95
N ILE A 213 18.32 -25.18 3.75
CA ILE A 213 17.59 -23.95 3.42
C ILE A 213 16.35 -23.82 4.32
N LYS A 214 16.23 -22.67 4.97
CA LYS A 214 15.09 -22.35 5.85
C LYS A 214 13.95 -21.71 5.07
N ILE A 215 12.76 -22.27 5.23
CA ILE A 215 11.53 -21.77 4.62
C ILE A 215 10.69 -21.09 5.71
N LEU A 216 10.53 -19.77 5.59
CA LEU A 216 9.92 -18.93 6.61
C LEU A 216 8.60 -18.37 6.06
N GLY A 217 7.48 -18.84 6.62
CA GLY A 217 6.14 -18.40 6.27
C GLY A 217 5.78 -17.11 7.01
N ILE A 218 5.15 -16.17 6.32
CA ILE A 218 4.57 -14.99 6.95
C ILE A 218 3.05 -15.14 6.98
N ASP A 219 2.50 -15.01 8.16
CA ASP A 219 1.08 -15.13 8.48
C ASP A 219 0.53 -13.81 9.01
N THR A 220 -0.77 -13.69 9.14
CA THR A 220 -1.43 -12.52 9.72
C THR A 220 -2.20 -12.90 10.98
N TYR A 221 -2.47 -11.93 11.84
CA TYR A 221 -3.40 -12.12 12.95
C TYR A 221 -4.82 -12.30 12.38
N GLY A 222 -5.55 -13.27 12.90
CA GLY A 222 -6.86 -13.71 12.37
C GLY A 222 -6.76 -14.94 11.45
N SER A 223 -5.55 -15.49 11.24
CA SER A 223 -5.28 -16.71 10.47
C SER A 223 -4.82 -17.85 11.37
N VAL A 224 -5.11 -19.09 10.95
CA VAL A 224 -4.85 -20.31 11.71
C VAL A 224 -3.47 -20.92 11.47
N PHE A 225 -2.69 -20.47 10.48
CA PHE A 225 -1.51 -21.19 10.00
C PHE A 225 -0.41 -21.32 11.04
N LYS A 226 0.01 -20.23 11.69
CA LYS A 226 1.08 -20.28 12.70
C LYS A 226 0.72 -21.24 13.82
N LYS A 227 -0.47 -21.12 14.39
CA LYS A 227 -0.93 -21.98 15.48
C LYS A 227 -0.96 -23.44 15.07
N TYR A 228 -1.50 -23.72 13.89
CA TYR A 228 -1.56 -25.08 13.37
C TYR A 228 -0.16 -25.66 13.14
N HIS A 229 0.74 -24.91 12.55
CA HIS A 229 2.13 -25.35 12.34
C HIS A 229 2.86 -25.69 13.64
N GLU A 230 2.66 -24.87 14.68
CA GLU A 230 3.34 -25.06 15.97
C GLU A 230 2.74 -26.20 16.81
N THR A 231 1.46 -26.49 16.66
CA THR A 231 0.74 -27.39 17.59
C THR A 231 0.03 -28.57 16.92
N GLY A 232 -0.16 -28.54 15.61
CA GLY A 232 -1.01 -29.50 14.88
C GLY A 232 -2.52 -29.34 15.15
N ILE A 233 -2.93 -28.30 15.88
CA ILE A 233 -4.32 -28.07 16.29
C ILE A 233 -4.90 -26.93 15.45
N PHE A 234 -6.03 -27.21 14.76
CA PHE A 234 -6.85 -26.17 14.16
C PHE A 234 -7.64 -25.47 15.26
N ASP A 235 -7.34 -24.19 15.51
CA ASP A 235 -7.95 -23.42 16.59
C ASP A 235 -8.83 -22.31 16.01
N GLU A 236 -10.16 -22.48 16.11
CA GLU A 236 -11.14 -21.50 15.63
C GLU A 236 -11.04 -20.15 16.35
N ASN A 237 -10.46 -20.09 17.56
CA ASN A 237 -10.27 -18.84 18.29
C ASN A 237 -9.19 -17.93 17.64
N GLU A 238 -8.37 -18.47 16.75
CA GLU A 238 -7.44 -17.66 15.94
C GLU A 238 -8.16 -16.94 14.79
N ILE A 239 -9.42 -17.29 14.46
CA ILE A 239 -10.17 -16.76 13.32
C ILE A 239 -10.90 -15.48 13.73
N TYR A 240 -10.49 -14.37 13.17
CA TYR A 240 -11.17 -13.09 13.26
C TYR A 240 -10.83 -12.18 12.09
N PRO A 241 -11.65 -11.16 11.78
CA PRO A 241 -11.44 -10.29 10.63
C PRO A 241 -10.09 -9.58 10.65
N TYR A 242 -9.42 -9.55 9.51
CA TYR A 242 -8.18 -8.80 9.26
C TYR A 242 -8.24 -8.10 7.89
N ILE A 243 -7.35 -7.12 7.68
CA ILE A 243 -7.36 -6.22 6.51
C ILE A 243 -6.40 -6.71 5.42
N THR A 244 -5.30 -7.34 5.81
CA THR A 244 -4.28 -7.82 4.88
C THR A 244 -4.89 -8.77 3.85
N GLU A 245 -4.60 -8.55 2.57
CA GLU A 245 -5.14 -9.33 1.47
C GLU A 245 -4.11 -10.30 0.90
N GLY A 246 -4.53 -11.52 0.56
CA GLY A 246 -3.73 -12.52 -0.16
C GLY A 246 -2.79 -13.36 0.69
N ILE A 247 -2.80 -13.18 2.01
CA ILE A 247 -2.15 -14.04 2.99
C ILE A 247 -3.08 -14.27 4.18
N GLY A 248 -2.83 -15.36 4.93
CA GLY A 248 -3.69 -15.80 6.03
C GLY A 248 -4.97 -16.47 5.52
N GLU A 249 -5.43 -17.48 6.26
CA GLU A 249 -6.68 -18.20 5.95
C GLU A 249 -7.35 -18.67 7.25
N ASP A 250 -8.65 -18.93 7.14
CA ASP A 250 -9.51 -19.55 8.15
C ASP A 250 -9.78 -21.04 7.89
N ILE A 251 -9.08 -21.60 6.92
CA ILE A 251 -9.10 -23.02 6.50
C ILE A 251 -7.68 -23.55 6.37
N LEU A 252 -7.53 -24.87 6.17
CA LEU A 252 -6.26 -25.52 5.84
C LEU A 252 -6.27 -25.99 4.38
N PRO A 253 -5.77 -25.17 3.43
CA PRO A 253 -5.71 -25.56 2.02
C PRO A 253 -4.80 -26.76 1.79
N LYS A 254 -5.15 -27.66 0.88
CA LYS A 254 -4.30 -28.82 0.51
C LYS A 254 -2.99 -28.41 -0.14
N ASN A 255 -2.90 -27.21 -0.67
CA ASN A 255 -1.67 -26.67 -1.22
C ASN A 255 -0.64 -26.30 -0.15
N VAL A 256 -1.03 -26.08 1.12
CA VAL A 256 -0.07 -25.84 2.21
C VAL A 256 0.54 -27.17 2.63
N ASP A 257 1.84 -27.28 2.44
CA ASP A 257 2.66 -28.39 2.94
C ASP A 257 3.44 -27.87 4.16
N PHE A 258 2.89 -28.12 5.34
CA PHE A 258 3.47 -27.63 6.59
C PHE A 258 4.83 -28.26 6.89
N ASP A 259 5.13 -29.43 6.35
CA ASP A 259 6.39 -30.15 6.60
C ASP A 259 7.60 -29.46 5.93
N VAL A 260 7.37 -28.67 4.87
CA VAL A 260 8.46 -27.92 4.23
C VAL A 260 8.74 -26.58 4.88
N ILE A 261 7.87 -26.08 5.77
CA ILE A 261 7.96 -24.77 6.40
C ILE A 261 8.66 -24.92 7.75
N ASP A 262 9.75 -24.20 7.96
CA ASP A 262 10.53 -24.28 9.20
C ASP A 262 9.99 -23.37 10.32
N HIS A 263 9.35 -22.26 9.93
CA HIS A 263 8.87 -21.27 10.91
C HIS A 263 7.75 -20.41 10.30
N PHE A 264 6.81 -19.96 11.13
CA PHE A 264 5.83 -18.93 10.81
C PHE A 264 5.99 -17.71 11.70
N GLU A 265 5.93 -16.52 11.09
CA GLU A 265 5.91 -15.25 11.81
C GLU A 265 4.62 -14.49 11.49
N LYS A 266 3.92 -13.97 12.53
CA LYS A 266 2.71 -13.16 12.36
C LYS A 266 3.05 -11.67 12.27
N VAL A 267 2.36 -10.98 11.37
CA VAL A 267 2.48 -9.53 11.16
C VAL A 267 1.10 -8.88 11.29
N THR A 268 1.05 -7.74 11.98
CA THR A 268 -0.19 -6.97 12.15
C THR A 268 -0.59 -6.24 10.85
N ASP A 269 -1.87 -5.96 10.66
CA ASP A 269 -2.36 -5.16 9.54
C ASP A 269 -1.72 -3.77 9.47
N LYS A 270 -1.53 -3.13 10.63
CA LYS A 270 -0.85 -1.83 10.73
C LYS A 270 0.58 -1.90 10.20
N ASP A 271 1.35 -2.89 10.66
CA ASP A 271 2.72 -3.07 10.20
C ASP A 271 2.78 -3.40 8.71
N ALA A 272 1.91 -4.29 8.23
CA ALA A 272 1.79 -4.62 6.81
C ALA A 272 1.57 -3.37 5.96
N ALA A 273 0.61 -2.52 6.34
CA ALA A 273 0.30 -1.29 5.62
C ALA A 273 1.45 -0.28 5.65
N ILE A 274 2.08 -0.06 6.81
CA ILE A 274 3.22 0.86 6.97
C ILE A 274 4.41 0.40 6.12
N TYR A 275 4.76 -0.88 6.16
CA TYR A 275 5.92 -1.41 5.42
C TYR A 275 5.67 -1.51 3.92
N THR A 276 4.41 -1.65 3.47
CA THR A 276 4.03 -1.48 2.07
C THR A 276 4.40 -0.09 1.55
N ARG A 277 4.08 0.97 2.31
CA ARG A 277 4.45 2.34 1.99
C ARG A 277 5.97 2.55 2.02
N LYS A 278 6.65 2.00 3.03
CA LYS A 278 8.11 2.09 3.15
C LYS A 278 8.84 1.45 1.97
N LEU A 279 8.40 0.29 1.48
CA LEU A 279 8.95 -0.32 0.28
C LEU A 279 8.88 0.62 -0.92
N ALA A 280 7.75 1.30 -1.12
CA ALA A 280 7.59 2.27 -2.20
C ALA A 280 8.46 3.52 -2.02
N LEU A 281 8.47 4.10 -0.82
CA LEU A 281 9.12 5.40 -0.56
C LEU A 281 10.64 5.27 -0.35
N GLU A 282 11.10 4.19 0.25
CA GLU A 282 12.51 4.02 0.63
C GLU A 282 13.28 3.16 -0.37
N GLU A 283 12.66 2.10 -0.93
CA GLU A 283 13.31 1.19 -1.88
C GLU A 283 12.90 1.43 -3.34
N GLY A 284 11.85 2.23 -3.60
CA GLY A 284 11.31 2.44 -4.93
C GLY A 284 10.54 1.23 -5.48
N ILE A 285 10.12 0.29 -4.61
CA ILE A 285 9.44 -0.95 -4.99
C ILE A 285 7.95 -0.82 -4.67
N PHE A 286 7.13 -0.61 -5.71
CA PHE A 286 5.70 -0.34 -5.57
C PHE A 286 4.89 -1.65 -5.57
N VAL A 287 4.64 -2.19 -4.39
CA VAL A 287 4.05 -3.52 -4.14
C VAL A 287 2.83 -3.47 -3.23
N GLY A 288 2.08 -4.58 -3.13
CA GLY A 288 0.91 -4.70 -2.27
C GLY A 288 1.21 -5.04 -0.81
N ASN A 289 0.15 -5.14 -0.02
CA ASN A 289 0.25 -5.29 1.45
C ASN A 289 0.85 -6.64 1.91
N SER A 290 0.69 -7.71 1.15
CA SER A 290 1.35 -8.98 1.42
C SER A 290 2.88 -8.88 1.34
N ALA A 291 3.41 -8.00 0.48
CA ALA A 291 4.85 -7.71 0.44
C ALA A 291 5.29 -6.87 1.65
N GLY A 292 4.45 -5.92 2.10
CA GLY A 292 4.65 -5.20 3.36
C GLY A 292 4.71 -6.15 4.55
N SER A 293 3.82 -7.14 4.61
CA SER A 293 3.88 -8.21 5.61
C SER A 293 5.15 -9.03 5.49
N ALA A 294 5.54 -9.43 4.28
CA ALA A 294 6.71 -10.26 4.06
C ALA A 294 8.00 -9.58 4.52
N ILE A 295 8.21 -8.31 4.16
CA ILE A 295 9.40 -7.57 4.60
C ILE A 295 9.37 -7.28 6.11
N LYS A 296 8.21 -6.96 6.70
CA LYS A 296 8.10 -6.74 8.14
C LYS A 296 8.38 -8.02 8.92
N GLY A 297 7.81 -9.15 8.53
CA GLY A 297 8.07 -10.44 9.16
C GLY A 297 9.55 -10.82 9.05
N LEU A 298 10.19 -10.59 7.90
CA LEU A 298 11.64 -10.76 7.76
C LEU A 298 12.42 -9.91 8.78
N LEU A 299 12.04 -8.64 8.96
CA LEU A 299 12.67 -7.75 9.94
C LEU A 299 12.44 -8.18 11.40
N GLN A 300 11.30 -8.78 11.72
CA GLN A 300 11.03 -9.37 13.04
C GLN A 300 11.94 -10.55 13.32
N MET A 301 12.28 -11.33 12.29
CA MET A 301 13.17 -12.50 12.35
C MET A 301 14.65 -12.16 12.09
N LYS A 302 15.05 -10.89 12.11
CA LYS A 302 16.42 -10.44 11.72
C LYS A 302 17.55 -11.18 12.43
N ASP A 303 17.34 -11.57 13.69
CA ASP A 303 18.36 -12.26 14.51
C ASP A 303 18.60 -13.71 14.06
N MET A 304 17.76 -14.25 13.18
CA MET A 304 17.99 -15.57 12.55
C MET A 304 19.02 -15.49 11.43
N PHE A 305 19.24 -14.31 10.83
CA PHE A 305 20.10 -14.13 9.67
C PHE A 305 21.51 -13.74 10.05
N LYS A 306 22.49 -14.42 9.49
CA LYS A 306 23.92 -14.25 9.79
C LYS A 306 24.67 -13.64 8.61
N LYS A 307 25.84 -13.12 8.89
CA LYS A 307 26.76 -12.66 7.85
C LYS A 307 27.09 -13.81 6.90
N GLY A 308 26.90 -13.55 5.61
CA GLY A 308 27.09 -14.53 4.53
C GLY A 308 25.82 -15.24 4.09
N ASP A 309 24.72 -15.12 4.84
CA ASP A 309 23.43 -15.64 4.41
C ASP A 309 22.89 -14.88 3.18
N VAL A 310 22.14 -15.60 2.35
CA VAL A 310 21.38 -15.05 1.23
C VAL A 310 19.90 -15.33 1.50
N VAL A 311 19.17 -14.27 1.82
CA VAL A 311 17.76 -14.29 2.16
C VAL A 311 16.96 -13.81 0.97
N VAL A 312 16.05 -14.61 0.44
CA VAL A 312 15.14 -14.20 -0.62
C VAL A 312 13.75 -14.01 -0.03
N VAL A 313 13.18 -12.80 -0.17
CA VAL A 313 11.80 -12.50 0.19
C VAL A 313 10.96 -12.31 -1.08
N LEU A 314 9.76 -12.91 -1.13
CA LEU A 314 8.90 -12.82 -2.31
C LEU A 314 7.85 -11.73 -2.16
N PHE A 315 7.75 -10.86 -3.17
CA PHE A 315 6.73 -9.79 -3.28
C PHE A 315 5.68 -10.16 -4.30
N HIS A 316 4.48 -10.44 -3.82
CA HIS A 316 3.45 -11.16 -4.54
C HIS A 316 2.78 -10.36 -5.65
N ASP A 317 2.41 -9.08 -5.41
CA ASP A 317 1.59 -8.30 -6.32
C ASP A 317 1.91 -6.80 -6.30
N HIS A 318 1.34 -6.07 -7.24
CA HIS A 318 1.64 -4.67 -7.52
C HIS A 318 0.80 -3.71 -6.67
N GLY A 319 1.42 -2.61 -6.24
CA GLY A 319 0.82 -1.58 -5.38
C GLY A 319 -0.38 -0.84 -5.98
N SER A 320 -0.51 -0.81 -7.32
CA SER A 320 -1.64 -0.14 -7.99
C SER A 320 -3.02 -0.66 -7.60
N ARG A 321 -3.09 -1.86 -7.02
CA ARG A 321 -4.32 -2.47 -6.52
C ARG A 321 -4.75 -1.96 -5.15
N TYR A 322 -3.96 -1.08 -4.54
CA TYR A 322 -4.11 -0.64 -3.16
C TYR A 322 -4.03 0.89 -2.99
N VAL A 323 -4.11 1.65 -4.11
CA VAL A 323 -4.01 3.12 -4.08
C VAL A 323 -5.13 3.77 -3.26
N GLY A 324 -6.32 3.19 -3.27
CA GLY A 324 -7.44 3.63 -2.42
C GLY A 324 -7.40 3.12 -0.98
N LYS A 325 -6.39 2.31 -0.62
CA LYS A 325 -6.20 1.74 0.73
C LYS A 325 -4.88 2.17 1.35
N MET A 326 -3.86 1.30 1.37
CA MET A 326 -2.57 1.52 2.05
C MET A 326 -1.82 2.75 1.57
N PHE A 327 -2.05 3.21 0.35
CA PHE A 327 -1.43 4.41 -0.21
C PHE A 327 -2.30 5.67 -0.08
N ASN A 328 -3.50 5.56 0.48
CA ASN A 328 -4.38 6.69 0.81
C ASN A 328 -4.23 7.04 2.29
N ASP A 329 -3.88 8.30 2.58
CA ASP A 329 -3.62 8.76 3.94
C ASP A 329 -4.88 8.76 4.80
N ASP A 330 -6.04 9.14 4.25
CA ASP A 330 -7.30 9.16 5.00
C ASP A 330 -7.71 7.74 5.37
N TRP A 331 -7.62 6.81 4.43
CA TRP A 331 -7.86 5.39 4.71
C TRP A 331 -6.95 4.85 5.83
N MET A 332 -5.69 5.27 5.86
CA MET A 332 -4.71 4.90 6.89
C MET A 332 -5.04 5.52 8.25
N ARG A 333 -5.45 6.80 8.27
CA ARG A 333 -5.86 7.51 9.50
C ARG A 333 -7.12 6.93 10.10
N ASP A 334 -8.15 6.69 9.28
CA ASP A 334 -9.43 6.09 9.70
C ASP A 334 -9.25 4.76 10.46
N ARG A 335 -8.13 4.07 10.21
CA ARG A 335 -7.78 2.79 10.85
C ARG A 335 -6.75 2.92 11.97
N GLY A 336 -6.32 4.13 12.29
CA GLY A 336 -5.27 4.39 13.27
C GLY A 336 -3.90 3.82 12.87
N PHE A 337 -3.66 3.64 11.56
CA PHE A 337 -2.37 3.17 11.03
C PHE A 337 -1.37 4.29 10.81
N LEU A 338 -1.85 5.49 10.47
CA LEU A 338 -1.09 6.73 10.61
C LEU A 338 -1.62 7.45 11.84
N GLU A 339 -0.71 8.00 12.62
CA GLU A 339 -1.08 8.99 13.61
C GLU A 339 -1.79 10.13 12.86
N GLU A 340 -2.81 10.73 13.50
CA GLU A 340 -3.32 12.00 13.00
C GLU A 340 -2.09 12.88 12.87
N GLY A 341 -1.67 13.17 11.67
CA GLY A 341 -0.66 14.16 11.41
C GLY A 341 -1.22 15.40 12.04
N HIS A 342 -0.68 15.80 13.20
CA HIS A 342 -1.01 17.09 13.77
C HIS A 342 -0.52 18.09 12.72
N GLN A 343 -1.44 18.50 11.82
CA GLN A 343 -1.13 19.64 10.95
C GLN A 343 -0.67 20.74 11.87
N THR A 344 0.51 21.22 11.60
CA THR A 344 1.17 22.26 12.38
C THR A 344 0.94 23.62 11.72
N ALA A 345 1.24 24.68 12.43
CA ALA A 345 1.25 26.02 11.85
C ALA A 345 2.13 26.10 10.60
N ASP A 346 3.26 25.36 10.54
CA ASP A 346 4.15 25.32 9.37
C ASP A 346 3.48 24.65 8.14
N ASP A 347 2.70 23.61 8.35
CA ASP A 347 1.94 22.95 7.28
C ASP A 347 0.87 23.88 6.71
N LEU A 348 0.18 24.65 7.56
CA LEU A 348 -0.81 25.65 7.12
C LEU A 348 -0.18 26.77 6.30
N LEU A 349 1.06 27.16 6.66
CA LEU A 349 1.80 28.19 5.95
C LEU A 349 2.38 27.70 4.61
N ALA A 350 2.51 26.40 4.38
CA ALA A 350 3.12 25.86 3.16
C ALA A 350 2.43 26.34 1.88
N VAL A 351 1.13 26.65 1.95
CA VAL A 351 0.33 27.19 0.83
C VAL A 351 0.66 28.67 0.55
N HIS A 352 1.22 29.41 1.52
CA HIS A 352 1.42 30.85 1.48
C HIS A 352 2.86 31.29 1.79
N LYS A 353 3.83 30.37 1.84
CA LYS A 353 5.23 30.61 2.26
C LYS A 353 5.95 31.73 1.53
N ASP A 354 5.56 32.00 0.29
CA ASP A 354 6.22 33.00 -0.56
C ASP A 354 5.66 34.43 -0.38
N ASN A 355 4.62 34.61 0.41
CA ASN A 355 4.01 35.93 0.64
C ASN A 355 4.61 36.59 1.90
N ALA A 356 5.17 37.75 1.75
CA ALA A 356 5.63 38.54 2.90
C ALA A 356 4.44 38.94 3.79
N LEU A 357 4.62 38.88 5.13
CA LEU A 357 3.61 39.33 6.08
C LEU A 357 3.33 40.81 5.88
N VAL A 358 2.07 41.15 5.56
CA VAL A 358 1.63 42.54 5.46
C VAL A 358 1.43 43.12 6.87
N THR A 359 2.11 44.18 7.21
CA THR A 359 2.01 44.91 8.50
C THR A 359 1.68 46.37 8.29
N ILE A 360 1.31 47.05 9.37
CA ILE A 360 1.07 48.50 9.37
C ILE A 360 1.68 49.12 10.63
N GLY A 361 2.27 50.32 10.51
CA GLY A 361 2.81 51.07 11.62
C GLY A 361 1.73 51.70 12.51
N VAL A 362 1.97 51.79 13.81
CA VAL A 362 1.02 52.33 14.79
C VAL A 362 0.62 53.78 14.52
N GLU A 363 1.50 54.56 13.87
CA GLU A 363 1.29 55.99 13.53
C GLU A 363 0.71 56.15 12.10
N GLU A 364 0.60 55.07 11.32
CA GLU A 364 -0.05 55.15 9.99
C GLU A 364 -1.56 55.40 10.15
N LEU A 365 -2.17 56.01 9.12
CA LEU A 365 -3.59 56.34 9.15
C LEU A 365 -4.48 55.10 8.92
N VAL A 366 -5.68 55.13 9.48
CA VAL A 366 -6.70 54.11 9.31
C VAL A 366 -7.05 53.89 7.83
N SER A 367 -7.07 54.93 7.03
CA SER A 367 -7.27 54.85 5.57
C SER A 367 -6.23 53.98 4.85
N HIS A 368 -4.99 53.94 5.36
CA HIS A 368 -3.95 53.08 4.83
C HIS A 368 -4.21 51.62 5.15
N ALA A 369 -4.77 51.31 6.34
CA ALA A 369 -5.17 49.94 6.66
C ALA A 369 -6.27 49.43 5.71
N VAL A 370 -7.29 50.27 5.45
CA VAL A 370 -8.37 49.97 4.48
C VAL A 370 -7.81 49.69 3.09
N ALA A 371 -6.86 50.54 2.63
CA ALA A 371 -6.21 50.34 1.35
C ALA A 371 -5.42 49.02 1.29
N LYS A 372 -4.60 48.73 2.31
CA LYS A 372 -3.84 47.47 2.39
C LYS A 372 -4.76 46.24 2.41
N MET A 373 -5.86 46.25 3.21
CA MET A 373 -6.82 45.14 3.23
C MET A 373 -7.42 44.86 1.86
N ARG A 374 -7.87 45.89 1.15
CA ARG A 374 -8.43 45.78 -0.19
C ARG A 374 -7.41 45.28 -1.22
N ASP A 375 -6.20 45.90 -1.21
CA ASP A 375 -5.20 45.65 -2.26
C ASP A 375 -4.55 44.28 -2.11
N TYR A 376 -4.36 43.79 -0.88
CA TYR A 376 -3.80 42.47 -0.58
C TYR A 376 -4.88 41.38 -0.34
N LYS A 377 -6.17 41.76 -0.32
CA LYS A 377 -7.32 40.86 -0.05
C LYS A 377 -7.17 40.13 1.28
N ILE A 378 -6.81 40.83 2.33
CA ILE A 378 -6.59 40.30 3.68
C ILE A 378 -7.54 40.97 4.67
N SER A 379 -7.98 40.24 5.68
CA SER A 379 -8.93 40.71 6.70
C SER A 379 -8.28 40.99 8.05
N GLN A 380 -6.99 40.69 8.23
CA GLN A 380 -6.24 41.01 9.45
C GLN A 380 -4.88 41.58 9.07
N ILE A 381 -4.47 42.65 9.78
CA ILE A 381 -3.17 43.28 9.63
C ILE A 381 -2.54 43.44 11.01
N PRO A 382 -1.40 42.82 11.30
CA PRO A 382 -0.63 43.08 12.50
C PRO A 382 -0.08 44.50 12.52
N VAL A 383 -0.19 45.15 13.69
CA VAL A 383 0.32 46.52 13.92
C VAL A 383 1.67 46.47 14.57
N THR A 384 2.60 47.26 14.05
CA THR A 384 3.99 47.34 14.55
C THR A 384 4.35 48.72 15.06
N LYS A 385 5.21 48.75 16.10
CA LYS A 385 5.90 49.95 16.56
C LYS A 385 7.39 49.59 16.74
N ASP A 386 8.26 50.31 16.08
CA ASP A 386 9.71 50.08 16.12
C ASP A 386 10.11 48.63 15.84
N GLY A 387 9.40 47.98 14.88
CA GLY A 387 9.60 46.58 14.49
C GLY A 387 8.99 45.54 15.47
N VAL A 388 8.32 45.97 16.53
CA VAL A 388 7.68 45.10 17.51
C VAL A 388 6.17 45.07 17.26
N PHE A 389 5.53 43.89 17.29
CA PHE A 389 4.08 43.75 17.19
C PHE A 389 3.39 44.26 18.45
N VAL A 390 2.53 45.28 18.32
CA VAL A 390 1.85 45.95 19.42
C VAL A 390 0.34 45.79 19.44
N GLY A 391 -0.25 45.41 18.29
CA GLY A 391 -1.68 45.23 18.14
C GLY A 391 -2.04 44.57 16.83
N MET A 392 -3.32 44.57 16.47
CA MET A 392 -3.83 44.14 15.17
C MET A 392 -5.02 44.98 14.73
N ILE A 393 -5.28 45.03 13.44
CA ILE A 393 -6.53 45.54 12.86
C ILE A 393 -7.27 44.37 12.24
N ASP A 394 -8.53 44.23 12.61
CA ASP A 394 -9.48 43.26 12.01
C ASP A 394 -10.49 44.00 11.14
N GLU A 395 -10.79 43.47 9.97
CA GLU A 395 -11.68 44.07 8.97
C GLU A 395 -13.08 44.34 9.55
N THR A 396 -13.64 43.39 10.28
CA THR A 396 -15.00 43.47 10.83
C THR A 396 -15.06 44.59 11.90
N ALA A 397 -14.06 44.65 12.80
CA ALA A 397 -13.97 45.68 13.82
C ALA A 397 -13.76 47.07 13.19
N LEU A 398 -12.93 47.14 12.14
CA LEU A 398 -12.65 48.35 11.41
C LEU A 398 -13.90 48.92 10.70
N ILE A 399 -14.65 48.07 9.98
CA ILE A 399 -15.89 48.47 9.31
C ILE A 399 -16.89 49.04 10.32
N ASN A 400 -17.16 48.36 11.42
CA ASN A 400 -18.09 48.82 12.44
C ASN A 400 -17.72 50.21 13.00
N GLN A 401 -16.45 50.44 13.25
CA GLN A 401 -15.99 51.74 13.80
C GLN A 401 -16.06 52.86 12.76
N ILE A 402 -15.74 52.59 11.47
CA ILE A 402 -15.76 53.63 10.43
C ILE A 402 -17.22 53.97 10.04
N VAL A 403 -18.12 53.00 10.02
CA VAL A 403 -19.54 53.24 9.72
C VAL A 403 -20.18 54.18 10.73
N ASP A 404 -19.81 54.07 12.00
CA ASP A 404 -20.29 54.92 13.10
C ASP A 404 -19.60 56.29 13.14
N ASN A 405 -18.34 56.41 12.62
CA ASN A 405 -17.57 57.66 12.66
C ASN A 405 -16.58 57.74 11.46
N ASP A 406 -16.97 58.43 10.40
CA ASP A 406 -16.18 58.56 9.15
C ASP A 406 -14.84 59.34 9.37
N HIS A 407 -14.74 60.20 10.42
CA HIS A 407 -13.49 60.90 10.75
C HIS A 407 -12.37 59.98 11.22
N LEU A 408 -12.66 58.74 11.62
CA LEU A 408 -11.65 57.79 12.03
C LEU A 408 -10.65 57.43 10.91
N LYS A 409 -11.01 57.64 9.65
CA LYS A 409 -10.12 57.35 8.50
C LYS A 409 -8.84 58.18 8.52
N ASP A 410 -8.88 59.38 9.12
CA ASP A 410 -7.77 60.31 9.20
C ASP A 410 -7.00 60.19 10.54
N GLU A 411 -7.38 59.24 11.39
CA GLU A 411 -6.74 59.03 12.68
C GLU A 411 -5.65 57.96 12.61
N PRO A 412 -4.63 58.01 13.50
CA PRO A 412 -3.62 56.97 13.61
C PRO A 412 -4.20 55.62 14.04
N ILE A 413 -3.65 54.54 13.50
CA ILE A 413 -4.01 53.16 13.80
C ILE A 413 -3.98 52.86 15.30
N GLY A 414 -3.03 53.42 16.02
CA GLY A 414 -2.88 53.23 17.47
C GLY A 414 -4.09 53.58 18.32
N LYS A 415 -5.05 54.38 17.75
CA LYS A 415 -6.30 54.76 18.46
C LYS A 415 -7.37 53.70 18.38
N ILE A 416 -7.32 52.79 17.37
CA ILE A 416 -8.40 51.87 17.06
C ILE A 416 -7.93 50.40 17.02
N MET A 417 -6.63 50.15 17.09
CA MET A 417 -6.09 48.81 17.05
C MET A 417 -6.61 47.92 18.19
N GLY A 418 -6.86 46.70 17.90
CA GLY A 418 -7.14 45.64 18.88
C GLY A 418 -5.87 45.11 19.58
N PRO A 419 -6.01 44.14 20.47
CA PRO A 419 -4.93 43.58 21.23
C PRO A 419 -3.88 42.89 20.35
N LYS A 420 -2.69 42.67 20.94
CA LYS A 420 -1.60 41.94 20.29
C LYS A 420 -1.99 40.50 20.02
N LEU A 421 -1.69 40.00 18.80
CA LEU A 421 -1.86 38.60 18.46
C LEU A 421 -0.91 37.69 19.25
N PRO A 422 -1.37 36.50 19.66
CA PRO A 422 -0.49 35.47 20.21
C PRO A 422 0.57 35.06 19.19
N VAL A 423 1.77 34.75 19.70
CA VAL A 423 2.87 34.22 18.88
C VAL A 423 3.05 32.74 19.19
N VAL A 424 3.11 31.91 18.16
CA VAL A 424 3.31 30.48 18.26
C VAL A 424 4.54 30.01 17.47
N LYS A 425 5.02 28.82 17.78
CA LYS A 425 6.10 28.15 16.99
C LYS A 425 5.53 27.52 15.74
N PRO A 426 6.33 27.30 14.69
CA PRO A 426 5.91 26.55 13.49
C PRO A 426 5.35 25.16 13.80
N SER A 427 5.85 24.52 14.86
CA SER A 427 5.41 23.20 15.33
C SER A 427 4.10 23.18 16.11
N ALA A 428 3.44 24.35 16.32
CA ALA A 428 2.16 24.41 17.02
C ALA A 428 1.08 23.67 16.23
N THR A 429 0.40 22.74 16.88
CA THR A 429 -0.63 21.87 16.27
C THR A 429 -1.94 22.63 16.03
N ILE A 430 -2.76 22.18 15.07
CA ILE A 430 -4.13 22.72 14.85
C ILE A 430 -4.93 22.71 16.15
N LYS A 431 -4.77 21.69 17.00
CA LYS A 431 -5.45 21.61 18.31
C LYS A 431 -5.01 22.71 19.26
N GLU A 432 -3.75 23.12 19.23
CA GLU A 432 -3.25 24.26 19.99
C GLU A 432 -3.72 25.57 19.37
N LEU A 433 -3.66 25.70 18.04
CA LEU A 433 -4.17 26.88 17.32
C LEU A 433 -5.66 27.09 17.55
N SER A 434 -6.48 26.05 17.53
CA SER A 434 -7.94 26.12 17.76
C SER A 434 -8.32 26.58 19.16
N LYS A 435 -7.44 26.45 20.15
CA LYS A 435 -7.64 26.98 21.51
C LYS A 435 -7.30 28.46 21.62
N LEU A 436 -6.37 28.94 20.78
CA LEU A 436 -5.94 30.33 20.75
C LEU A 436 -6.83 31.21 19.86
N ILE A 437 -7.23 30.66 18.70
CA ILE A 437 -8.07 31.34 17.71
C ILE A 437 -9.55 31.22 18.10
N ASN A 438 -10.14 32.39 18.46
CA ASN A 438 -11.53 32.48 18.89
C ASN A 438 -12.16 33.78 18.35
N LYS A 439 -13.32 34.22 18.90
CA LYS A 439 -14.00 35.44 18.45
C LYS A 439 -13.17 36.69 18.63
N ASP A 440 -12.41 36.76 19.71
CA ASP A 440 -11.64 37.95 20.11
C ASP A 440 -10.19 37.90 19.58
N VAL A 441 -9.71 36.71 19.20
CA VAL A 441 -8.39 36.45 18.63
C VAL A 441 -8.55 35.76 17.29
N PRO A 442 -8.72 36.47 16.18
CA PRO A 442 -9.05 35.88 14.86
C PRO A 442 -7.86 35.22 14.17
N ALA A 443 -6.64 35.44 14.64
CA ALA A 443 -5.41 34.93 14.04
C ALA A 443 -4.28 34.80 15.10
N VAL A 444 -3.22 34.10 14.72
CA VAL A 444 -1.97 34.02 15.48
C VAL A 444 -0.78 34.35 14.57
N LEU A 445 0.30 34.85 15.15
CA LEU A 445 1.58 35.01 14.46
C LEU A 445 2.42 33.76 14.64
N VAL A 446 3.05 33.29 13.58
CA VAL A 446 3.99 32.16 13.61
C VAL A 446 5.41 32.72 13.52
N ASP A 447 6.22 32.45 14.53
CA ASP A 447 7.64 32.86 14.57
C ASP A 447 8.50 31.86 13.79
N LEU A 448 8.97 32.27 12.61
CA LEU A 448 9.82 31.45 11.73
C LEU A 448 11.33 31.59 12.05
N GLY A 449 11.68 32.32 13.10
CA GLY A 449 13.07 32.69 13.43
C GLY A 449 13.61 33.89 12.64
N ASP A 450 14.77 34.39 13.03
CA ASP A 450 15.46 35.53 12.36
C ASP A 450 14.58 36.77 12.16
N ASN A 451 13.69 37.07 13.12
CA ASN A 451 12.69 38.16 13.07
C ASN A 451 11.72 38.02 11.88
N LYS A 452 11.53 36.82 11.35
CA LYS A 452 10.54 36.53 10.32
C LYS A 452 9.28 35.96 10.97
N TYR A 453 8.15 36.53 10.58
CA TYR A 453 6.84 36.11 11.07
C TYR A 453 5.89 35.88 9.91
N HIS A 454 4.93 35.00 10.12
CA HIS A 454 3.78 34.82 9.24
C HIS A 454 2.51 34.79 10.07
N ILE A 455 1.34 34.84 9.42
CA ILE A 455 0.04 34.84 10.09
C ILE A 455 -0.75 33.58 9.71
N VAL A 456 -1.38 32.95 10.71
CA VAL A 456 -2.38 31.89 10.51
C VAL A 456 -3.70 32.40 11.04
N THR A 457 -4.71 32.38 10.19
CA THR A 457 -6.04 32.90 10.47
C THR A 457 -7.04 31.77 10.80
N ARG A 458 -8.24 32.14 11.26
CA ARG A 458 -9.35 31.20 11.42
C ARG A 458 -9.69 30.46 10.11
N HIS A 459 -9.58 31.15 8.99
CA HIS A 459 -9.87 30.58 7.67
C HIS A 459 -8.89 29.44 7.35
N ASP A 460 -7.61 29.63 7.63
CA ASP A 460 -6.59 28.61 7.37
C ASP A 460 -6.82 27.36 8.23
N VAL A 461 -7.18 27.53 9.50
CA VAL A 461 -7.51 26.42 10.40
C VAL A 461 -8.76 25.67 9.94
N ILE A 462 -9.81 26.39 9.52
CA ILE A 462 -11.06 25.75 9.01
C ILE A 462 -10.79 25.02 7.70
N SER A 463 -10.04 25.62 6.78
CA SER A 463 -9.70 24.99 5.49
C SER A 463 -8.86 23.73 5.67
N ALA A 464 -8.07 23.64 6.72
CA ALA A 464 -7.27 22.46 7.04
C ALA A 464 -8.06 21.35 7.75
N MET A 465 -9.27 21.65 8.25
CA MET A 465 -10.17 20.68 8.89
C MET A 465 -11.20 20.08 7.91
N SER A 466 -11.25 20.58 6.68
CA SER A 466 -12.13 20.11 5.61
C SER A 466 -11.40 19.19 4.63
#